data_b17a12f62ea7651cd3723c004dcc1037
#
_entry.id   b17a12f62ea7651cd3723c004dcc1037
#
_cell.length_a   1.000
_cell.length_b   1.000
_cell.length_c   1.000
_cell.angle_alpha   90.00
_cell.angle_beta   90.00
_cell.angle_gamma   90.00
#
_symmetry.space_group_name_H-M   'P 1'
#
loop_
_entity.id
_entity.type
_entity.pdbx_description
1 polymer ?
#
loop_
_entity_poly.entity_id
_entity_poly.type
_entity_poly.pdbx_seq_one_letter_code
_entity_poly.pdbx_strand_id
1 'polypeptide(L)'
;MTTTRAALRSISAVTFRFAVETMIFALVAHAMGYLIHEYAHSVFAWALGWMNEPFGIDYGHASVNNFIFLDDVDDNVDYAPIIASGHGVSAAVIALAGAFVGNAAVYFLLYALLRTNAVASRRRLTSFVYWFSLMSAANVWGYVPIRALTTHADIATAAKGLGISTWALFPFLIVPGLYIVYHFFCRNFAGVYATISSGERSRLATLIAFTAFWYFSFFAGNSAVSGSYGFIAQIFAILSRYLMFPLAVIWLTSRYAHGHGVQNAE
;
A
#
# COMPACT_ATOMS: atom_id res chain seq x y z
N MET A 1 -15.44 9.01 42.35
CA MET A 1 -14.67 7.91 41.72
C MET A 1 -15.46 7.14 40.65
N THR A 2 -16.75 6.98 40.72
CA THR A 2 -17.61 6.24 39.75
C THR A 2 -17.71 6.93 38.38
N THR A 3 -17.84 8.25 38.31
CA THR A 3 -17.94 9.02 37.06
C THR A 3 -16.69 8.98 36.19
N THR A 4 -15.50 9.03 36.80
CA THR A 4 -14.21 8.95 36.07
C THR A 4 -13.99 7.57 35.44
N ARG A 5 -14.39 6.47 36.14
CA ARG A 5 -14.30 5.10 35.62
C ARG A 5 -15.28 4.86 34.44
N ALA A 6 -16.49 5.41 34.54
CA ALA A 6 -17.47 5.32 33.45
C ALA A 6 -16.99 6.09 32.20
N ALA A 7 -16.44 7.30 32.36
CA ALA A 7 -15.86 8.08 31.26
C ALA A 7 -14.68 7.36 30.60
N LEU A 8 -13.74 6.81 31.37
CA LEU A 8 -12.61 6.03 30.84
C LEU A 8 -13.07 4.79 30.08
N ARG A 9 -14.08 4.06 30.56
CA ARG A 9 -14.66 2.90 29.87
C ARG A 9 -15.34 3.32 28.55
N SER A 10 -16.03 4.45 28.52
CA SER A 10 -16.65 5.01 27.31
C SER A 10 -15.62 5.38 26.24
N ILE A 11 -14.54 6.08 26.62
CA ILE A 11 -13.45 6.45 25.71
C ILE A 11 -12.76 5.18 25.16
N SER A 12 -12.50 4.20 26.01
CA SER A 12 -11.91 2.92 25.60
C SER A 12 -12.79 2.18 24.58
N ALA A 13 -14.11 2.11 24.79
CA ALA A 13 -15.03 1.44 23.88
C ALA A 13 -15.14 2.14 22.53
N VAL A 14 -15.13 3.48 22.49
CA VAL A 14 -15.17 4.27 21.24
C VAL A 14 -13.87 4.07 20.45
N THR A 15 -12.72 4.09 21.13
CA THR A 15 -11.42 3.87 20.49
C THR A 15 -11.30 2.43 19.96
N PHE A 16 -11.78 1.45 20.70
CA PHE A 16 -11.78 0.06 20.27
C PHE A 16 -12.63 -0.14 19.00
N ARG A 17 -13.85 0.42 18.97
CA ARG A 17 -14.71 0.36 17.76
C ARG A 17 -14.04 1.01 16.56
N PHE A 18 -13.40 2.13 16.76
CA PHE A 18 -12.66 2.81 15.70
C PHE A 18 -11.49 1.97 15.19
N ALA A 19 -10.72 1.34 16.07
CA ALA A 19 -9.62 0.44 15.69
C ALA A 19 -10.11 -0.78 14.90
N VAL A 20 -11.22 -1.39 15.31
CA VAL A 20 -11.85 -2.52 14.58
C VAL A 20 -12.37 -2.07 13.21
N GLU A 21 -13.10 -0.94 13.12
CA GLU A 21 -13.56 -0.38 11.84
C GLU A 21 -12.37 -0.10 10.90
N THR A 22 -11.30 0.48 11.43
CA THR A 22 -10.05 0.75 10.73
C THR A 22 -9.40 -0.54 10.20
N MET A 23 -9.31 -1.58 11.03
CA MET A 23 -8.75 -2.86 10.62
C MET A 23 -9.55 -3.51 9.50
N ILE A 24 -10.90 -3.52 9.61
CA ILE A 24 -11.78 -4.06 8.57
C ILE A 24 -11.57 -3.30 7.25
N PHE A 25 -11.56 -1.96 7.30
CA PHE A 25 -11.33 -1.15 6.10
C PHE A 25 -9.96 -1.41 5.49
N ALA A 26 -8.92 -1.54 6.32
CA ALA A 26 -7.57 -1.84 5.87
C ALA A 26 -7.48 -3.21 5.18
N LEU A 27 -8.08 -4.25 5.75
CA LEU A 27 -8.07 -5.60 5.16
C LEU A 27 -8.86 -5.65 3.85
N VAL A 28 -10.07 -5.05 3.79
CA VAL A 28 -10.84 -4.99 2.54
C VAL A 28 -10.10 -4.19 1.48
N ALA A 29 -9.51 -3.05 1.87
CA ALA A 29 -8.72 -2.21 0.97
C ALA A 29 -7.44 -2.93 0.49
N HIS A 30 -6.80 -3.73 1.35
CA HIS A 30 -5.67 -4.58 0.97
C HIS A 30 -6.09 -5.59 -0.10
N ALA A 31 -7.17 -6.34 0.14
CA ALA A 31 -7.68 -7.31 -0.81
C ALA A 31 -8.01 -6.66 -2.17
N MET A 32 -8.72 -5.52 -2.16
CA MET A 32 -9.02 -4.78 -3.39
C MET A 32 -7.76 -4.30 -4.10
N GLY A 33 -6.80 -3.72 -3.37
CA GLY A 33 -5.55 -3.22 -3.94
C GLY A 33 -4.68 -4.32 -4.51
N TYR A 34 -4.66 -5.49 -3.87
CA TYR A 34 -3.93 -6.66 -4.35
C TYR A 34 -4.57 -7.21 -5.63
N LEU A 35 -5.89 -7.48 -5.61
CA LEU A 35 -6.59 -7.98 -6.80
C LEU A 35 -6.48 -7.03 -8.00
N ILE A 36 -6.56 -5.71 -7.79
CA ILE A 36 -6.38 -4.73 -8.86
C ILE A 36 -4.94 -4.78 -9.41
N HIS A 37 -3.95 -5.06 -8.56
CA HIS A 37 -2.58 -5.26 -8.99
C HIS A 37 -2.47 -6.47 -9.93
N GLU A 38 -2.96 -7.64 -9.54
CA GLU A 38 -2.90 -8.86 -10.35
C GLU A 38 -3.73 -8.75 -11.64
N TYR A 39 -4.92 -8.15 -11.54
CA TYR A 39 -5.72 -7.86 -12.73
C TYR A 39 -5.07 -6.85 -13.67
N ALA A 40 -4.25 -5.93 -13.20
CA ALA A 40 -3.54 -5.02 -14.10
C ALA A 40 -2.55 -5.78 -15.00
N HIS A 41 -1.83 -6.78 -14.45
CA HIS A 41 -0.98 -7.65 -15.26
C HIS A 41 -1.81 -8.41 -16.30
N SER A 42 -2.86 -9.10 -15.88
CA SER A 42 -3.72 -9.92 -16.75
C SER A 42 -4.41 -9.11 -17.84
N VAL A 43 -4.93 -7.92 -17.51
CA VAL A 43 -5.59 -7.02 -18.48
C VAL A 43 -4.58 -6.52 -19.51
N PHE A 44 -3.37 -6.15 -19.11
CA PHE A 44 -2.33 -5.74 -20.04
C PHE A 44 -1.84 -6.90 -20.91
N ALA A 45 -1.69 -8.10 -20.34
CA ALA A 45 -1.37 -9.31 -21.09
C ALA A 45 -2.43 -9.62 -22.13
N TRP A 46 -3.71 -9.56 -21.76
CA TRP A 46 -4.83 -9.72 -22.67
C TRP A 46 -4.86 -8.66 -23.78
N ALA A 47 -4.71 -7.39 -23.42
CA ALA A 47 -4.72 -6.28 -24.39
C ALA A 47 -3.55 -6.35 -25.40
N LEU A 48 -2.45 -6.97 -25.02
CA LEU A 48 -1.29 -7.20 -25.88
C LEU A 48 -1.33 -8.56 -26.62
N GLY A 49 -2.41 -9.35 -26.45
CA GLY A 49 -2.61 -10.63 -27.13
C GLY A 49 -1.85 -11.82 -26.53
N TRP A 50 -1.38 -11.72 -25.28
CA TRP A 50 -0.63 -12.76 -24.59
C TRP A 50 -1.46 -13.60 -23.62
N MET A 51 -2.71 -13.21 -23.38
CA MET A 51 -3.66 -13.90 -22.50
C MET A 51 -5.03 -13.91 -23.16
N ASN A 52 -5.77 -15.02 -23.03
CA ASN A 52 -7.10 -15.16 -23.63
C ASN A 52 -8.19 -14.47 -22.80
N GLU A 53 -8.04 -14.46 -21.48
CA GLU A 53 -9.03 -13.95 -20.53
C GLU A 53 -8.43 -12.91 -19.59
N PRO A 54 -8.92 -11.65 -19.60
CA PRO A 54 -8.33 -10.57 -18.78
C PRO A 54 -8.56 -10.76 -17.26
N PHE A 55 -9.44 -11.66 -16.86
CA PHE A 55 -9.76 -11.97 -15.47
C PHE A 55 -9.35 -13.38 -15.04
N GLY A 56 -8.51 -14.04 -15.81
CA GLY A 56 -8.04 -15.42 -15.57
C GLY A 56 -6.85 -15.49 -14.61
N ILE A 57 -6.87 -14.74 -13.51
CA ILE A 57 -5.83 -14.81 -12.46
C ILE A 57 -5.92 -16.12 -11.68
N ASP A 58 -4.79 -16.55 -11.10
CA ASP A 58 -4.75 -17.69 -10.19
C ASP A 58 -5.04 -17.22 -8.76
N TYR A 59 -6.08 -17.75 -8.14
CA TYR A 59 -6.45 -17.44 -6.76
C TYR A 59 -5.69 -18.26 -5.72
N GLY A 60 -4.78 -19.13 -6.15
CA GLY A 60 -3.94 -19.94 -5.27
C GLY A 60 -4.71 -20.97 -4.43
N HIS A 61 -4.08 -21.46 -3.39
CA HIS A 61 -4.62 -22.50 -2.52
C HIS A 61 -5.52 -21.92 -1.42
N ALA A 62 -6.58 -22.67 -1.06
CA ALA A 62 -7.44 -22.30 0.06
C ALA A 62 -6.71 -22.46 1.39
N SER A 63 -6.20 -21.35 1.93
CA SER A 63 -5.56 -21.25 3.24
C SER A 63 -6.06 -20.01 3.99
N VAL A 64 -5.92 -20.00 5.32
CA VAL A 64 -6.29 -18.82 6.14
C VAL A 64 -5.44 -17.60 5.75
N ASN A 65 -4.16 -17.80 5.47
CA ASN A 65 -3.27 -16.73 5.03
C ASN A 65 -3.70 -16.16 3.68
N ASN A 66 -3.94 -17.03 2.70
CA ASN A 66 -4.36 -16.58 1.38
C ASN A 66 -5.74 -15.90 1.42
N PHE A 67 -6.67 -16.39 2.27
CA PHE A 67 -7.97 -15.75 2.43
C PHE A 67 -7.88 -14.34 3.05
N ILE A 68 -6.93 -14.11 3.97
CA ILE A 68 -6.78 -12.81 4.66
C ILE A 68 -5.84 -11.88 3.88
N PHE A 69 -4.72 -12.41 3.36
CA PHE A 69 -3.62 -11.61 2.82
C PHE A 69 -3.40 -11.76 1.32
N LEU A 70 -4.10 -12.71 0.67
CA LEU A 70 -3.97 -13.01 -0.76
C LEU A 70 -2.52 -13.35 -1.18
N ASP A 71 -1.77 -13.99 -0.28
CA ASP A 71 -0.32 -14.22 -0.41
C ASP A 71 0.05 -15.32 -1.45
N ASP A 72 -0.94 -16.03 -1.99
CA ASP A 72 -0.82 -17.06 -3.02
C ASP A 72 -1.61 -16.73 -4.30
N VAL A 73 -2.12 -15.50 -4.42
CA VAL A 73 -2.80 -15.02 -5.64
C VAL A 73 -1.77 -14.49 -6.63
N ASP A 74 -1.89 -14.84 -7.91
CA ASP A 74 -0.93 -14.49 -8.97
C ASP A 74 -1.67 -14.05 -10.25
N ASP A 75 -1.00 -13.31 -11.11
CA ASP A 75 -1.52 -12.79 -12.38
C ASP A 75 -1.76 -13.87 -13.45
N ASN A 76 -1.18 -15.07 -13.26
CA ASN A 76 -1.26 -16.20 -14.18
C ASN A 76 -0.73 -15.91 -15.59
N VAL A 77 0.20 -14.96 -15.75
CA VAL A 77 0.83 -14.62 -17.03
C VAL A 77 2.09 -15.46 -17.25
N ASP A 78 2.16 -16.18 -18.38
CA ASP A 78 3.39 -16.87 -18.77
C ASP A 78 4.33 -15.91 -19.51
N TYR A 79 5.28 -15.35 -18.78
CA TYR A 79 6.28 -14.40 -19.32
C TYR A 79 7.36 -15.07 -20.18
N ALA A 80 7.58 -16.39 -20.01
CA ALA A 80 8.69 -17.07 -20.70
C ALA A 80 8.53 -17.07 -22.22
N PRO A 81 7.39 -17.47 -22.82
CA PRO A 81 7.19 -17.42 -24.27
C PRO A 81 7.18 -15.99 -24.82
N ILE A 82 6.70 -14.99 -24.06
CA ILE A 82 6.70 -13.57 -24.48
C ILE A 82 8.15 -13.12 -24.73
N ILE A 83 9.03 -13.39 -23.77
CA ILE A 83 10.44 -13.01 -23.85
C ILE A 83 11.15 -13.82 -24.93
N ALA A 84 10.93 -15.13 -25.01
CA ALA A 84 11.56 -16.03 -25.98
C ALA A 84 11.22 -15.69 -27.43
N SER A 85 10.02 -15.17 -27.67
CA SER A 85 9.57 -14.72 -29.01
C SER A 85 10.07 -13.32 -29.41
N GLY A 86 10.93 -12.68 -28.58
CA GLY A 86 11.50 -11.37 -28.88
C GLY A 86 10.60 -10.18 -28.48
N HIS A 87 9.47 -10.43 -27.78
CA HIS A 87 8.54 -9.39 -27.34
C HIS A 87 8.81 -8.95 -25.89
N GLY A 88 10.09 -8.80 -25.52
CA GLY A 88 10.50 -8.47 -24.16
C GLY A 88 9.97 -7.13 -23.65
N VAL A 89 9.72 -6.14 -24.53
CA VAL A 89 9.06 -4.88 -24.15
C VAL A 89 7.62 -5.15 -23.68
N SER A 90 6.87 -6.04 -24.34
CA SER A 90 5.52 -6.44 -23.90
C SER A 90 5.59 -7.08 -22.51
N ALA A 91 6.54 -8.01 -22.29
CA ALA A 91 6.74 -8.61 -20.97
C ALA A 91 7.03 -7.57 -19.88
N ALA A 92 7.87 -6.57 -20.20
CA ALA A 92 8.20 -5.50 -19.24
C ALA A 92 6.99 -4.61 -18.94
N VAL A 93 6.19 -4.25 -19.93
CA VAL A 93 4.96 -3.46 -19.76
C VAL A 93 3.95 -4.21 -18.90
N ILE A 94 3.74 -5.50 -19.18
CA ILE A 94 2.85 -6.36 -18.40
C ILE A 94 3.34 -6.45 -16.95
N ALA A 95 4.61 -6.77 -16.73
CA ALA A 95 5.20 -6.92 -15.41
C ALA A 95 5.19 -5.62 -14.58
N LEU A 96 5.27 -4.46 -15.20
CA LEU A 96 5.18 -3.17 -14.51
C LEU A 96 3.74 -2.69 -14.30
N ALA A 97 2.76 -3.28 -14.99
CA ALA A 97 1.37 -2.84 -14.92
C ALA A 97 0.78 -2.94 -13.51
N GLY A 98 1.06 -4.00 -12.76
CA GLY A 98 0.58 -4.16 -11.38
C GLY A 98 0.99 -3.00 -10.49
N ALA A 99 2.30 -2.77 -10.36
CA ALA A 99 2.82 -1.73 -9.47
C ALA A 99 2.45 -0.30 -9.92
N PHE A 100 2.46 -0.01 -11.24
CA PHE A 100 2.29 1.36 -11.72
C PHE A 100 0.87 1.69 -12.14
N VAL A 101 0.14 0.78 -12.77
CA VAL A 101 -1.27 1.00 -13.16
C VAL A 101 -2.19 0.52 -12.03
N GLY A 102 -2.05 -0.72 -11.58
CA GLY A 102 -2.87 -1.31 -10.53
C GLY A 102 -2.73 -0.60 -9.18
N ASN A 103 -1.56 -0.07 -8.86
CA ASN A 103 -1.34 0.59 -7.57
C ASN A 103 -1.08 2.10 -7.69
N ALA A 104 -0.04 2.56 -8.41
CA ALA A 104 0.32 3.97 -8.41
C ALA A 104 -0.76 4.86 -9.05
N ALA A 105 -1.31 4.48 -10.22
CA ALA A 105 -2.38 5.25 -10.85
C ALA A 105 -3.68 5.21 -10.03
N VAL A 106 -4.02 4.04 -9.47
CA VAL A 106 -5.18 3.89 -8.56
C VAL A 106 -5.01 4.76 -7.31
N TYR A 107 -3.81 4.83 -6.73
CA TYR A 107 -3.51 5.74 -5.63
C TYR A 107 -3.86 7.19 -5.95
N PHE A 108 -3.43 7.71 -7.10
CA PHE A 108 -3.73 9.10 -7.49
C PHE A 108 -5.21 9.32 -7.81
N LEU A 109 -5.89 8.33 -8.37
CA LEU A 109 -7.35 8.36 -8.57
C LEU A 109 -8.09 8.45 -7.22
N LEU A 110 -7.71 7.62 -6.25
CA LEU A 110 -8.30 7.62 -4.91
C LEU A 110 -7.99 8.92 -4.15
N TYR A 111 -6.79 9.48 -4.33
CA TYR A 111 -6.46 10.80 -3.80
C TYR A 111 -7.34 11.90 -4.39
N ALA A 112 -7.58 11.89 -5.70
CA ALA A 112 -8.50 12.83 -6.33
C ALA A 112 -9.93 12.64 -5.81
N LEU A 113 -10.38 11.40 -5.62
CA LEU A 113 -11.69 11.07 -5.07
C LEU A 113 -11.88 11.59 -3.64
N LEU A 114 -10.84 11.50 -2.78
CA LEU A 114 -10.85 12.04 -1.41
C LEU A 114 -11.09 13.57 -1.36
N ARG A 115 -10.80 14.28 -2.44
CA ARG A 115 -10.97 15.73 -2.54
C ARG A 115 -12.36 16.13 -3.04
N THR A 116 -13.19 15.17 -3.44
CA THR A 116 -14.58 15.45 -3.86
C THR A 116 -15.48 15.66 -2.66
N ASN A 117 -16.45 16.57 -2.77
CA ASN A 117 -17.43 16.82 -1.71
C ASN A 117 -18.23 15.55 -1.35
N ALA A 118 -18.47 14.68 -2.32
CA ALA A 118 -19.21 13.44 -2.11
C ALA A 118 -18.52 12.49 -1.10
N VAL A 119 -17.20 12.48 -1.09
CA VAL A 119 -16.38 11.66 -0.17
C VAL A 119 -16.03 12.46 1.08
N ALA A 120 -15.48 13.67 0.93
CA ALA A 120 -14.96 14.48 2.04
C ALA A 120 -16.01 14.80 3.12
N SER A 121 -17.29 14.89 2.76
CA SER A 121 -18.39 15.13 3.70
C SER A 121 -18.82 13.91 4.52
N ARG A 122 -18.30 12.70 4.20
CA ARG A 122 -18.73 11.43 4.81
C ARG A 122 -17.57 10.71 5.47
N ARG A 123 -17.38 10.89 6.78
CA ARG A 123 -16.24 10.33 7.54
C ARG A 123 -15.90 8.86 7.21
N ARG A 124 -16.90 7.96 7.21
CA ARG A 124 -16.66 6.54 6.94
C ARG A 124 -16.17 6.29 5.51
N LEU A 125 -16.76 7.00 4.54
CA LEU A 125 -16.33 6.88 3.15
C LEU A 125 -14.92 7.46 2.95
N THR A 126 -14.64 8.63 3.57
CA THR A 126 -13.28 9.20 3.62
C THR A 126 -12.30 8.20 4.22
N SER A 127 -12.66 7.57 5.33
CA SER A 127 -11.81 6.57 5.99
C SER A 127 -11.54 5.37 5.08
N PHE A 128 -12.57 4.79 4.46
CA PHE A 128 -12.39 3.65 3.56
C PHE A 128 -11.51 3.98 2.33
N VAL A 129 -11.83 5.10 1.64
CA VAL A 129 -11.05 5.56 0.47
C VAL A 129 -9.61 5.89 0.85
N TYR A 130 -9.39 6.44 2.05
CA TYR A 130 -8.05 6.68 2.59
C TYR A 130 -7.28 5.36 2.78
N TRP A 131 -7.88 4.34 3.41
CA TRP A 131 -7.23 3.05 3.60
C TRP A 131 -6.92 2.37 2.26
N PHE A 132 -7.82 2.50 1.29
CA PHE A 132 -7.56 1.98 -0.04
C PHE A 132 -6.42 2.73 -0.74
N SER A 133 -6.36 4.06 -0.62
CA SER A 133 -5.24 4.84 -1.15
C SER A 133 -3.91 4.51 -0.46
N LEU A 134 -3.94 4.22 0.85
CA LEU A 134 -2.78 3.77 1.60
C LEU A 134 -2.28 2.42 1.08
N MET A 135 -3.17 1.43 0.92
CA MET A 135 -2.80 0.10 0.46
C MET A 135 -2.18 0.15 -0.95
N SER A 136 -2.76 0.97 -1.84
CA SER A 136 -2.22 1.18 -3.18
C SER A 136 -0.83 1.85 -3.15
N ALA A 137 -0.65 2.92 -2.37
CA ALA A 137 0.65 3.60 -2.24
C ALA A 137 1.72 2.73 -1.57
N ALA A 138 1.34 2.00 -0.51
CA ALA A 138 2.24 1.15 0.25
C ALA A 138 2.63 -0.13 -0.53
N ASN A 139 1.78 -0.62 -1.43
CA ASN A 139 2.13 -1.70 -2.33
C ASN A 139 3.26 -1.25 -3.28
N VAL A 140 3.18 -0.02 -3.85
CA VAL A 140 4.32 0.53 -4.61
C VAL A 140 5.60 0.54 -3.79
N TRP A 141 5.56 0.91 -2.50
CA TRP A 141 6.71 0.86 -1.61
C TRP A 141 7.26 -0.56 -1.44
N GLY A 142 6.39 -1.57 -1.36
CA GLY A 142 6.77 -2.98 -1.31
C GLY A 142 7.51 -3.46 -2.58
N TYR A 143 7.20 -2.88 -3.75
CA TYR A 143 7.92 -3.14 -4.99
C TYR A 143 9.16 -2.24 -5.14
N VAL A 144 9.06 -0.95 -4.79
CA VAL A 144 10.13 0.04 -4.96
C VAL A 144 10.28 0.86 -3.67
N PRO A 145 11.34 0.68 -2.90
CA PRO A 145 12.61 0.06 -3.24
C PRO A 145 12.76 -1.41 -2.86
N ILE A 146 11.84 -2.00 -2.08
CA ILE A 146 12.11 -3.26 -1.37
C ILE A 146 12.43 -4.41 -2.33
N ARG A 147 11.58 -4.66 -3.32
CA ARG A 147 11.73 -5.75 -4.29
C ARG A 147 12.30 -5.32 -5.64
N ALA A 148 12.80 -4.08 -5.77
CA ALA A 148 13.29 -3.57 -7.05
C ALA A 148 14.61 -4.19 -7.53
N LEU A 149 15.45 -4.66 -6.60
CA LEU A 149 16.78 -5.23 -6.90
C LEU A 149 16.84 -6.72 -6.57
N THR A 150 15.77 -7.44 -6.85
CA THR A 150 15.65 -8.90 -6.65
C THR A 150 15.96 -9.65 -7.94
N THR A 151 16.07 -10.98 -7.84
CA THR A 151 16.26 -11.86 -8.98
C THR A 151 14.96 -12.42 -9.55
N HIS A 152 13.85 -12.17 -8.89
CA HIS A 152 12.48 -12.62 -9.24
C HIS A 152 11.46 -11.52 -8.90
N ALA A 153 10.20 -11.74 -9.20
CA ALA A 153 9.10 -10.78 -9.15
C ALA A 153 9.12 -9.76 -10.31
N ASP A 154 8.11 -8.90 -10.36
CA ASP A 154 7.74 -8.06 -11.51
C ASP A 154 8.89 -7.20 -12.05
N ILE A 155 9.64 -6.55 -11.14
CA ILE A 155 10.75 -5.67 -11.56
C ILE A 155 11.87 -6.49 -12.22
N ALA A 156 12.17 -7.68 -11.70
CA ALA A 156 13.16 -8.55 -12.32
C ALA A 156 12.66 -9.08 -13.67
N THR A 157 11.38 -9.42 -13.79
CA THR A 157 10.73 -9.83 -15.05
C THR A 157 10.78 -8.70 -16.08
N ALA A 158 10.46 -7.47 -15.67
CA ALA A 158 10.56 -6.30 -16.52
C ALA A 158 12.00 -6.05 -17.00
N ALA A 159 12.97 -6.11 -16.11
CA ALA A 159 14.39 -5.94 -16.46
C ALA A 159 14.87 -7.01 -17.44
N LYS A 160 14.47 -8.28 -17.21
CA LYS A 160 14.75 -9.40 -18.12
C LYS A 160 14.14 -9.18 -19.50
N GLY A 161 12.87 -8.73 -19.56
CA GLY A 161 12.20 -8.40 -20.81
C GLY A 161 12.90 -7.29 -21.60
N LEU A 162 13.39 -6.26 -20.92
CA LEU A 162 14.13 -5.16 -21.52
C LEU A 162 15.59 -5.49 -21.86
N GLY A 163 16.10 -6.65 -21.44
CA GLY A 163 17.50 -7.02 -21.64
C GLY A 163 18.49 -6.17 -20.83
N ILE A 164 18.06 -5.58 -19.71
CA ILE A 164 18.88 -4.74 -18.85
C ILE A 164 18.96 -5.32 -17.42
N SER A 165 19.86 -4.82 -16.60
CA SER A 165 19.90 -5.18 -15.19
C SER A 165 18.84 -4.43 -14.38
N THR A 166 18.40 -5.02 -13.26
CA THR A 166 17.53 -4.33 -12.28
C THR A 166 18.18 -3.05 -11.74
N TRP A 167 19.52 -3.00 -11.65
CA TRP A 167 20.27 -1.80 -11.29
C TRP A 167 20.13 -0.66 -12.30
N ALA A 168 20.05 -0.97 -13.58
CA ALA A 168 19.84 0.04 -14.63
C ALA A 168 18.40 0.59 -14.58
N LEU A 169 17.43 -0.27 -14.20
CA LEU A 169 16.03 0.13 -14.07
C LEU A 169 15.74 0.91 -12.78
N PHE A 170 16.45 0.60 -11.70
CA PHE A 170 16.20 1.12 -10.35
C PHE A 170 16.12 2.66 -10.25
N PRO A 171 17.02 3.47 -10.85
CA PRO A 171 16.93 4.94 -10.78
C PRO A 171 15.62 5.51 -11.32
N PHE A 172 15.04 4.88 -12.34
CA PHE A 172 13.77 5.31 -12.93
C PHE A 172 12.56 4.94 -12.09
N LEU A 173 12.68 3.90 -11.26
CA LEU A 173 11.61 3.43 -10.38
C LEU A 173 11.63 4.12 -9.02
N ILE A 174 12.82 4.37 -8.46
CA ILE A 174 12.95 4.92 -7.10
C ILE A 174 12.40 6.34 -6.98
N VAL A 175 12.56 7.16 -8.01
CA VAL A 175 12.07 8.54 -8.01
C VAL A 175 10.54 8.61 -7.87
N PRO A 176 9.73 7.96 -8.73
CA PRO A 176 8.28 7.93 -8.53
C PRO A 176 7.88 7.23 -7.21
N GLY A 177 8.60 6.17 -6.78
CA GLY A 177 8.34 5.51 -5.50
C GLY A 177 8.48 6.46 -4.31
N LEU A 178 9.59 7.19 -4.22
CA LEU A 178 9.81 8.19 -3.17
C LEU A 178 8.83 9.38 -3.27
N TYR A 179 8.48 9.79 -4.49
CA TYR A 179 7.46 10.82 -4.68
C TYR A 179 6.09 10.38 -4.12
N ILE A 180 5.68 9.12 -4.32
CA ILE A 180 4.43 8.59 -3.76
C ILE A 180 4.48 8.60 -2.24
N VAL A 181 5.60 8.20 -1.60
CA VAL A 181 5.78 8.28 -0.15
C VAL A 181 5.60 9.72 0.33
N TYR A 182 6.35 10.66 -0.26
CA TYR A 182 6.25 12.08 0.09
C TYR A 182 4.81 12.60 -0.09
N HIS A 183 4.20 12.34 -1.24
CA HIS A 183 2.85 12.79 -1.56
C HIS A 183 1.81 12.19 -0.61
N PHE A 184 1.95 10.91 -0.26
CA PHE A 184 1.04 10.24 0.67
C PHE A 184 1.09 10.90 2.06
N PHE A 185 2.26 11.03 2.65
CA PHE A 185 2.41 11.56 4.01
C PHE A 185 2.19 13.07 4.11
N CYS A 186 2.64 13.84 3.11
CA CYS A 186 2.57 15.30 3.15
C CYS A 186 1.28 15.89 2.56
N ARG A 187 0.56 15.15 1.71
CA ARG A 187 -0.66 15.64 1.03
C ARG A 187 -1.90 14.83 1.36
N ASN A 188 -1.81 13.49 1.21
CA ASN A 188 -2.98 12.64 1.40
C ASN A 188 -3.37 12.54 2.87
N PHE A 189 -2.46 12.10 3.74
CA PHE A 189 -2.69 12.03 5.19
C PHE A 189 -3.09 13.40 5.75
N ALA A 190 -2.35 14.46 5.39
CA ALA A 190 -2.61 15.83 5.84
C ALA A 190 -4.01 16.33 5.47
N GLY A 191 -4.55 15.87 4.33
CA GLY A 191 -5.88 16.30 3.87
C GLY A 191 -7.05 15.62 4.58
N VAL A 192 -6.84 14.48 5.24
CA VAL A 192 -7.96 13.66 5.74
C VAL A 192 -7.91 13.33 7.24
N TYR A 193 -6.75 13.47 7.91
CA TYR A 193 -6.58 13.04 9.31
C TYR A 193 -7.60 13.65 10.27
N ALA A 194 -7.94 14.93 10.10
CA ALA A 194 -8.90 15.64 10.94
C ALA A 194 -10.32 15.09 10.77
N THR A 195 -10.75 14.83 9.53
CA THR A 195 -12.04 14.21 9.23
C THR A 195 -12.15 12.81 9.81
N ILE A 196 -11.12 11.98 9.62
CA ILE A 196 -11.12 10.57 10.07
C ILE A 196 -11.07 10.49 11.59
N SER A 197 -10.21 11.26 12.26
CA SER A 197 -10.10 11.25 13.72
C SER A 197 -11.22 11.99 14.42
N SER A 198 -11.96 12.85 13.69
CA SER A 198 -13.03 13.69 14.26
C SER A 198 -12.57 14.52 15.47
N GLY A 199 -11.32 14.97 15.47
CA GLY A 199 -10.71 15.73 16.57
C GLY A 199 -10.36 14.93 17.83
N GLU A 200 -10.62 13.60 17.85
CA GLU A 200 -10.32 12.77 19.02
C GLU A 200 -8.84 12.29 19.01
N ARG A 201 -8.09 12.63 20.06
CA ARG A 201 -6.66 12.29 20.18
C ARG A 201 -6.40 10.77 20.10
N SER A 202 -7.26 9.96 20.73
CA SER A 202 -7.11 8.51 20.70
C SER A 202 -7.31 7.90 19.31
N ARG A 203 -8.27 8.42 18.53
CA ARG A 203 -8.46 8.02 17.13
C ARG A 203 -7.30 8.48 16.25
N LEU A 204 -6.79 9.68 16.47
CA LEU A 204 -5.62 10.19 15.75
C LEU A 204 -4.39 9.32 16.02
N ALA A 205 -4.14 8.95 17.28
CA ALA A 205 -3.03 8.06 17.63
C ALA A 205 -3.18 6.68 16.96
N THR A 206 -4.39 6.10 16.96
CA THR A 206 -4.67 4.84 16.25
C THR A 206 -4.46 4.98 14.73
N LEU A 207 -4.96 6.08 14.14
CA LEU A 207 -4.78 6.36 12.71
C LEU A 207 -3.29 6.46 12.34
N ILE A 208 -2.50 7.20 13.13
CA ILE A 208 -1.04 7.35 12.92
C ILE A 208 -0.35 5.99 13.01
N ALA A 209 -0.60 5.24 14.08
CA ALA A 209 0.05 3.95 14.31
C ALA A 209 -0.26 2.95 13.18
N PHE A 210 -1.53 2.83 12.79
CA PHE A 210 -1.94 1.93 11.71
C PHE A 210 -1.43 2.38 10.35
N THR A 211 -1.46 3.70 10.06
CA THR A 211 -0.89 4.25 8.83
C THR A 211 0.58 3.89 8.67
N ALA A 212 1.38 4.16 9.69
CA ALA A 212 2.81 3.86 9.66
C ALA A 212 3.08 2.35 9.61
N PHE A 213 2.31 1.54 10.37
CA PHE A 213 2.43 0.08 10.38
C PHE A 213 2.14 -0.52 9.01
N TRP A 214 0.97 -0.23 8.42
CA TRP A 214 0.61 -0.78 7.12
C TRP A 214 1.59 -0.35 6.04
N TYR A 215 1.98 0.93 6.02
CA TYR A 215 2.87 1.46 4.99
C TYR A 215 4.27 0.86 5.04
N PHE A 216 4.90 0.88 6.21
CA PHE A 216 6.33 0.54 6.32
C PHE A 216 6.61 -0.84 6.92
N SER A 217 5.74 -1.36 7.80
CA SER A 217 5.97 -2.64 8.45
C SER A 217 5.32 -3.80 7.69
N PHE A 218 4.05 -3.67 7.34
CA PHE A 218 3.31 -4.73 6.64
C PHE A 218 3.87 -4.96 5.23
N PHE A 219 3.94 -3.92 4.40
CA PHE A 219 4.45 -4.02 3.03
C PHE A 219 5.98 -4.24 2.92
N ALA A 220 6.72 -4.21 4.03
CA ALA A 220 8.07 -4.75 4.04
C ALA A 220 8.10 -6.26 3.72
N GLY A 221 7.01 -6.99 4.04
CA GLY A 221 6.86 -8.41 3.75
C GLY A 221 7.74 -9.31 4.65
N ASN A 222 7.21 -10.42 5.10
CA ASN A 222 7.98 -11.37 5.92
C ASN A 222 9.10 -12.04 5.10
N SER A 223 8.80 -12.44 3.86
CA SER A 223 9.75 -13.06 2.96
C SER A 223 10.94 -12.14 2.66
N ALA A 224 10.69 -10.84 2.45
CA ALA A 224 11.77 -9.87 2.25
C ALA A 224 12.64 -9.73 3.51
N VAL A 225 12.05 -9.71 4.70
CA VAL A 225 12.80 -9.65 5.97
C VAL A 225 13.59 -10.93 6.23
N SER A 226 13.07 -12.10 5.86
CA SER A 226 13.77 -13.38 6.00
C SER A 226 14.89 -13.59 4.97
N GLY A 227 14.97 -12.76 3.93
CA GLY A 227 16.01 -12.79 2.92
C GLY A 227 15.69 -13.61 1.68
N SER A 228 14.46 -14.13 1.51
CA SER A 228 14.07 -14.92 0.32
C SER A 228 14.15 -14.11 -0.98
N TYR A 229 14.04 -12.79 -0.91
CA TYR A 229 14.21 -11.86 -2.02
C TYR A 229 15.65 -11.37 -2.25
N GLY A 230 16.63 -11.93 -1.49
CA GLY A 230 18.04 -11.57 -1.55
C GLY A 230 18.43 -10.46 -0.58
N PHE A 231 19.76 -10.31 -0.41
CA PHE A 231 20.36 -9.48 0.65
C PHE A 231 19.94 -8.00 0.59
N ILE A 232 19.88 -7.41 -0.61
CA ILE A 232 19.54 -5.97 -0.75
C ILE A 232 18.07 -5.74 -0.40
N ALA A 233 17.17 -6.59 -0.86
CA ALA A 233 15.75 -6.54 -0.50
C ALA A 233 15.56 -6.70 1.01
N GLN A 234 16.34 -7.60 1.64
CA GLN A 234 16.34 -7.79 3.09
C GLN A 234 16.76 -6.52 3.83
N ILE A 235 17.81 -5.82 3.39
CA ILE A 235 18.23 -4.55 3.97
C ILE A 235 17.10 -3.51 3.89
N PHE A 236 16.52 -3.31 2.71
CA PHE A 236 15.42 -2.35 2.55
C PHE A 236 14.19 -2.73 3.38
N ALA A 237 13.84 -4.00 3.47
CA ALA A 237 12.73 -4.48 4.28
C ALA A 237 12.96 -4.27 5.78
N ILE A 238 14.17 -4.54 6.27
CA ILE A 238 14.57 -4.30 7.66
C ILE A 238 14.55 -2.80 7.96
N LEU A 239 15.14 -1.96 7.10
CA LEU A 239 15.10 -0.51 7.25
C LEU A 239 13.67 0.03 7.24
N SER A 240 12.81 -0.49 6.35
CA SER A 240 11.40 -0.10 6.30
C SER A 240 10.69 -0.44 7.62
N ARG A 241 10.79 -1.68 8.08
CA ARG A 241 10.07 -2.18 9.26
C ARG A 241 10.58 -1.62 10.58
N TYR A 242 11.90 -1.53 10.76
CA TYR A 242 12.49 -1.24 12.06
C TYR A 242 13.02 0.20 12.19
N LEU A 243 13.15 0.94 11.10
CA LEU A 243 13.57 2.34 11.11
C LEU A 243 12.47 3.27 10.59
N MET A 244 11.96 3.07 9.37
CA MET A 244 10.99 3.98 8.77
C MET A 244 9.64 3.97 9.48
N PHE A 245 9.17 2.79 9.92
CA PHE A 245 7.93 2.68 10.69
C PHE A 245 7.95 3.53 11.98
N PRO A 246 8.89 3.35 12.93
CA PRO A 246 8.92 4.18 14.13
C PRO A 246 9.20 5.66 13.83
N LEU A 247 10.04 5.99 12.85
CA LEU A 247 10.26 7.37 12.44
C LEU A 247 8.98 8.03 11.91
N ALA A 248 8.19 7.31 11.12
CA ALA A 248 6.91 7.80 10.63
C ALA A 248 5.91 8.07 11.78
N VAL A 249 5.85 7.17 12.78
CA VAL A 249 5.01 7.38 13.98
C VAL A 249 5.45 8.64 14.71
N ILE A 250 6.75 8.80 14.99
CA ILE A 250 7.30 9.97 15.68
C ILE A 250 7.00 11.26 14.90
N TRP A 251 7.28 11.26 13.60
CA TRP A 251 7.09 12.43 12.75
C TRP A 251 5.61 12.84 12.63
N LEU A 252 4.71 11.88 12.39
CA LEU A 252 3.27 12.16 12.31
C LEU A 252 2.73 12.64 13.66
N THR A 253 3.17 12.05 14.76
CA THR A 253 2.74 12.45 16.11
C THR A 253 3.22 13.87 16.41
N SER A 254 4.49 14.20 16.14
CA SER A 254 5.01 15.55 16.37
C SER A 254 4.30 16.61 15.53
N ARG A 255 3.93 16.27 14.30
CA ARG A 255 3.31 17.21 13.37
C ARG A 255 1.81 17.45 13.63
N TYR A 256 1.08 16.40 14.00
CA TYR A 256 -0.40 16.45 14.04
C TYR A 256 -1.00 16.32 15.45
N ALA A 257 -0.32 15.73 16.43
CA ALA A 257 -0.87 15.61 17.78
C ALA A 257 -0.76 16.91 18.61
N HIS A 258 0.19 17.80 18.32
CA HIS A 258 0.36 19.06 19.04
C HIS A 258 -0.53 20.22 18.53
N GLY A 259 -1.04 20.13 17.30
CA GLY A 259 -1.89 21.16 16.70
C GLY A 259 -3.32 21.29 17.28
N HIS A 260 -3.77 20.32 18.06
CA HIS A 260 -5.11 20.33 18.66
C HIS A 260 -5.19 21.10 20.01
N GLY A 261 -4.10 21.64 20.52
CA GLY A 261 -4.07 22.38 21.78
C GLY A 261 -4.30 23.89 21.67
N VAL A 262 -4.18 24.46 20.47
CA VAL A 262 -4.19 25.94 20.30
C VAL A 262 -5.56 26.48 19.86
N GLN A 263 -6.43 25.67 19.30
CA GLN A 263 -7.75 26.15 18.82
C GLN A 263 -8.86 26.23 19.89
N ASN A 264 -8.61 25.79 21.13
CA ASN A 264 -9.61 25.87 22.22
C ASN A 264 -9.26 26.93 23.27
N ALA A 265 -8.37 27.88 22.98
CA ALA A 265 -7.93 28.91 23.90
C ALA A 265 -8.21 30.36 23.40
N GLU A 266 -9.06 30.52 22.39
CA GLU A 266 -9.57 31.84 21.95
C GLU A 266 -11.11 31.87 22.05
#